data_37b70155ab7783d59da7b52afc981dc8
#
_entry.id   37b70155ab7783d59da7b52afc981dc8
#
_cell.length_a   1.000
_cell.length_b   1.000
_cell.length_c   1.000
_cell.angle_alpha   90.00
_cell.angle_beta   90.00
_cell.angle_gamma   90.00
#
_symmetry.space_group_name_H-M   'P 1'
#
loop_
_entity.id
_entity.type
_entity.pdbx_description
1 polymer ?
#
loop_
_entity_poly.entity_id
_entity_poly.type
_entity_poly.pdbx_seq_one_letter_code
_entity_poly.pdbx_strand_id
1 'polypeptide(L)'
;MFCGLCRKHGVTSKGNQVSFFYGTDNFRTEFLNAHHLSEPHAKASLMEATSGSPGSRTTKELMVRTMSKVTLGRMENLFRSCHAIAKTGRPLKDFLWMCSLDDMKGVDIGQVFRTSKSARTFTYFIAEVERRTLREKLEKSQFFSVLSDGIAASSVEEAELVYVQFARAGRVHCQIVGVQTVEKKEPRAIKHAMEKTLERNLQLRLSNHDWAKKLVGFGSDRAPGSEGENSSEVALLLREIQPGVLPVYCFAHHLELAYQALFRNIPLYNHVKDLLHSMYRFYHDSPAHRSALLTAFKGLHLRPAMPSQVSGQRWLQGLQAALQNFLKGYPAIVQQLHSVSDFEIWYYFRFSEFKKKYFY
;
A
#
# COMPACT_ATOMS: atom_id res chain seq x y z
N MET A 1 -35.59 18.97 34.69
CA MET A 1 -35.14 19.36 33.34
C MET A 1 -35.00 18.12 32.49
N PHE A 2 -35.37 18.13 31.21
CA PHE A 2 -35.19 17.04 30.28
C PHE A 2 -34.78 17.60 28.90
N CYS A 3 -34.22 16.76 28.05
CA CYS A 3 -33.92 17.15 26.69
C CYS A 3 -35.11 16.91 25.77
N GLY A 4 -35.68 17.97 25.21
CA GLY A 4 -36.84 17.90 24.32
C GLY A 4 -36.56 17.12 23.04
N LEU A 5 -35.36 17.28 22.44
CA LEU A 5 -34.96 16.58 21.23
C LEU A 5 -34.84 15.07 21.45
N CYS A 6 -34.13 14.65 22.54
CA CYS A 6 -33.96 13.22 22.84
C CYS A 6 -35.31 12.55 23.09
N ARG A 7 -36.25 13.24 23.80
CA ARG A 7 -37.62 12.75 24.01
C ARG A 7 -38.44 12.64 22.73
N LYS A 8 -38.40 13.69 21.92
CA LYS A 8 -39.14 13.74 20.65
C LYS A 8 -38.78 12.61 19.72
N HIS A 9 -37.48 12.28 19.62
CA HIS A 9 -36.98 11.25 18.72
C HIS A 9 -36.77 9.88 19.36
N GLY A 10 -37.16 9.68 20.63
CA GLY A 10 -37.08 8.40 21.33
C GLY A 10 -35.66 7.89 21.51
N VAL A 11 -34.65 8.78 21.51
CA VAL A 11 -33.24 8.41 21.60
C VAL A 11 -32.77 8.41 23.04
N THR A 12 -32.37 7.24 23.53
CA THR A 12 -31.87 7.06 24.92
C THR A 12 -30.44 6.53 24.89
N SER A 13 -29.69 6.85 25.94
CA SER A 13 -28.36 6.26 26.19
C SER A 13 -28.40 5.25 27.34
N LYS A 14 -27.42 4.36 27.42
CA LYS A 14 -27.22 3.49 28.57
C LYS A 14 -26.40 4.25 29.62
N GLY A 15 -26.75 4.09 30.92
CA GLY A 15 -26.02 4.69 32.04
C GLY A 15 -26.56 6.06 32.49
N ASN A 16 -25.73 6.86 33.14
CA ASN A 16 -26.12 8.12 33.82
C ASN A 16 -26.75 9.21 32.93
N GLN A 17 -26.71 9.07 31.60
CA GLN A 17 -27.28 10.02 30.67
C GLN A 17 -28.76 9.74 30.32
N VAL A 18 -29.32 8.63 30.79
CA VAL A 18 -30.77 8.31 30.67
C VAL A 18 -31.62 9.37 31.37
N SER A 19 -31.05 10.04 32.38
CA SER A 19 -31.69 11.11 33.12
C SER A 19 -32.17 12.26 32.27
N PHE A 20 -31.51 12.61 31.15
CA PHE A 20 -31.99 13.66 30.24
C PHE A 20 -33.18 13.24 29.39
N PHE A 21 -33.48 11.96 29.30
CA PHE A 21 -34.69 11.47 28.64
C PHE A 21 -35.90 11.49 29.61
N TYR A 22 -35.71 10.98 30.82
CA TYR A 22 -36.78 10.90 31.82
C TYR A 22 -36.94 12.17 32.65
N GLY A 23 -35.89 12.90 32.88
CA GLY A 23 -35.81 14.12 33.67
C GLY A 23 -34.72 14.07 34.72
N THR A 24 -34.08 15.20 35.01
CA THR A 24 -33.00 15.34 35.99
C THR A 24 -33.12 16.68 36.74
N ASP A 25 -32.72 16.66 38.01
CA ASP A 25 -32.58 17.85 38.85
C ASP A 25 -31.11 18.35 38.91
N ASN A 26 -30.23 17.73 38.13
CA ASN A 26 -28.84 18.17 38.01
C ASN A 26 -28.71 19.28 36.95
N PHE A 27 -28.48 20.51 37.40
CA PHE A 27 -28.32 21.70 36.55
C PHE A 27 -26.87 22.13 36.37
N ARG A 28 -25.86 21.29 36.75
CA ARG A 28 -24.45 21.64 36.59
C ARG A 28 -24.09 21.77 35.11
N THR A 29 -23.41 22.86 34.78
CA THR A 29 -23.01 23.18 33.39
C THR A 29 -22.21 22.05 32.73
N GLU A 30 -21.33 21.37 33.49
CA GLU A 30 -20.56 20.24 33.01
C GLU A 30 -21.44 19.06 32.59
N PHE A 31 -22.49 18.79 33.37
CA PHE A 31 -23.44 17.72 33.07
C PHE A 31 -24.30 18.03 31.83
N LEU A 32 -24.68 19.29 31.67
CA LEU A 32 -25.40 19.78 30.50
C LEU A 32 -24.52 19.68 29.24
N ASN A 33 -23.28 20.11 29.34
CA ASN A 33 -22.30 20.03 28.25
C ASN A 33 -21.98 18.57 27.86
N ALA A 34 -21.85 17.69 28.86
CA ALA A 34 -21.65 16.26 28.61
C ALA A 34 -22.84 15.64 27.84
N HIS A 35 -24.08 16.03 28.18
CA HIS A 35 -25.24 15.60 27.42
C HIS A 35 -25.27 16.20 26.02
N HIS A 36 -24.97 17.48 25.85
CA HIS A 36 -24.96 18.14 24.56
C HIS A 36 -23.93 17.49 23.59
N LEU A 37 -22.81 17.02 24.12
CA LEU A 37 -21.78 16.33 23.36
C LEU A 37 -22.00 14.81 23.24
N SER A 38 -23.08 14.27 23.80
CA SER A 38 -23.35 12.85 23.79
C SER A 38 -23.83 12.35 22.41
N GLU A 39 -23.47 11.13 22.07
CA GLU A 39 -23.88 10.47 20.82
C GLU A 39 -25.44 10.42 20.68
N PRO A 40 -26.24 10.09 21.72
CA PRO A 40 -27.69 10.11 21.64
C PRO A 40 -28.26 11.50 21.35
N HIS A 41 -27.72 12.57 21.95
CA HIS A 41 -28.17 13.92 21.69
C HIS A 41 -27.82 14.36 20.25
N ALA A 42 -26.61 14.03 19.76
CA ALA A 42 -26.22 14.26 18.38
C ALA A 42 -27.14 13.54 17.39
N LYS A 43 -27.53 12.29 17.70
CA LYS A 43 -28.46 11.50 16.89
C LYS A 43 -29.87 12.12 16.88
N ALA A 44 -30.38 12.57 18.04
CA ALA A 44 -31.69 13.23 18.14
C ALA A 44 -31.71 14.58 17.39
N SER A 45 -30.64 15.37 17.50
CA SER A 45 -30.46 16.62 16.76
C SER A 45 -30.45 16.42 15.25
N LEU A 46 -29.82 15.31 14.82
CA LEU A 46 -29.78 14.92 13.42
C LEU A 46 -31.17 14.52 12.90
N MET A 47 -31.91 13.73 13.68
CA MET A 47 -33.28 13.33 13.33
C MET A 47 -34.21 14.53 13.24
N GLU A 48 -34.05 15.54 14.10
CA GLU A 48 -34.81 16.80 14.03
C GLU A 48 -34.52 17.58 12.75
N ALA A 49 -33.20 17.69 12.42
CA ALA A 49 -32.77 18.39 11.22
C ALA A 49 -33.24 17.71 9.92
N THR A 50 -33.47 16.39 9.95
CA THR A 50 -33.95 15.61 8.79
C THR A 50 -35.47 15.62 8.64
N SER A 51 -36.25 15.90 9.72
CA SER A 51 -37.69 15.89 9.70
C SER A 51 -38.36 17.13 9.05
N GLY A 52 -37.58 18.15 8.69
CA GLY A 52 -38.07 19.46 8.27
C GLY A 52 -37.93 19.84 6.79
N SER A 53 -37.49 19.02 5.86
CA SER A 53 -37.39 19.37 4.43
C SER A 53 -37.35 18.15 3.50
N PRO A 54 -38.21 18.08 2.49
CA PRO A 54 -38.15 17.09 1.42
C PRO A 54 -37.13 17.51 0.32
N GLY A 55 -35.87 17.62 0.66
CA GLY A 55 -34.80 18.04 -0.25
C GLY A 55 -33.46 17.64 0.29
N SER A 56 -33.16 16.37 0.13
CA SER A 56 -31.81 15.73 -0.02
C SER A 56 -30.58 16.51 0.46
N ARG A 57 -30.50 16.83 1.75
CA ARG A 57 -29.20 17.07 2.40
C ARG A 57 -28.81 15.82 3.15
N THR A 58 -27.63 15.26 2.82
CA THR A 58 -27.16 14.03 3.48
C THR A 58 -26.97 14.26 4.98
N THR A 59 -27.27 13.22 5.78
CA THR A 59 -27.01 13.15 7.23
C THR A 59 -25.62 13.69 7.62
N LYS A 60 -24.65 13.51 6.72
CA LYS A 60 -23.26 13.94 6.88
C LYS A 60 -23.07 15.45 6.82
N GLU A 61 -23.76 16.14 5.92
CA GLU A 61 -23.69 17.62 5.80
C GLU A 61 -24.29 18.32 7.02
N LEU A 62 -25.32 17.72 7.60
CA LEU A 62 -25.94 18.21 8.82
C LEU A 62 -25.03 18.02 10.04
N MET A 63 -24.35 16.87 10.16
CA MET A 63 -23.36 16.63 11.22
C MET A 63 -22.22 17.64 11.18
N VAL A 64 -21.67 17.92 10.00
CA VAL A 64 -20.57 18.90 9.86
C VAL A 64 -21.05 20.32 10.21
N ARG A 65 -22.28 20.69 9.88
CA ARG A 65 -22.84 22.01 10.23
C ARG A 65 -23.07 22.21 11.72
N THR A 66 -23.37 21.15 12.45
CA THR A 66 -23.59 21.22 13.91
C THR A 66 -22.28 21.19 14.70
N MET A 67 -21.15 20.85 14.10
CA MET A 67 -19.84 20.91 14.74
C MET A 67 -19.39 22.35 14.91
N SER A 68 -18.85 22.69 16.09
CA SER A 68 -18.24 24.01 16.31
C SER A 68 -17.00 24.19 15.40
N LYS A 69 -16.71 25.45 15.02
CA LYS A 69 -15.50 25.78 14.24
C LYS A 69 -14.21 25.24 14.89
N VAL A 70 -14.14 25.28 16.21
CA VAL A 70 -13.02 24.76 16.99
C VAL A 70 -12.86 23.26 16.80
N THR A 71 -13.97 22.50 16.90
CA THR A 71 -13.96 21.05 16.72
C THR A 71 -13.56 20.67 15.30
N LEU A 72 -14.07 21.40 14.29
CA LEU A 72 -13.68 21.18 12.89
C LEU A 72 -12.18 21.45 12.67
N GLY A 73 -11.65 22.54 13.22
CA GLY A 73 -10.23 22.84 13.12
C GLY A 73 -9.34 21.76 13.76
N ARG A 74 -9.72 21.25 14.94
CA ARG A 74 -9.05 20.10 15.59
C ARG A 74 -9.06 18.86 14.72
N MET A 75 -10.22 18.51 14.18
CA MET A 75 -10.33 17.36 13.27
C MET A 75 -9.49 17.54 12.01
N GLU A 76 -9.51 18.72 11.40
CA GLU A 76 -8.68 19.02 10.22
C GLU A 76 -7.18 18.82 10.50
N ASN A 77 -6.69 19.31 11.64
CA ASN A 77 -5.30 19.12 12.04
C ASN A 77 -4.94 17.63 12.22
N LEU A 78 -5.81 16.83 12.88
CA LEU A 78 -5.63 15.39 13.04
C LEU A 78 -5.62 14.67 11.68
N PHE A 79 -6.52 15.03 10.76
CA PHE A 79 -6.54 14.48 9.39
C PHE A 79 -5.28 14.84 8.61
N ARG A 80 -4.77 16.08 8.73
CA ARG A 80 -3.51 16.51 8.08
C ARG A 80 -2.32 15.69 8.56
N SER A 81 -2.20 15.46 9.87
CA SER A 81 -1.15 14.62 10.45
C SER A 81 -1.25 13.16 9.96
N CYS A 82 -2.46 12.58 9.90
CA CYS A 82 -2.67 11.24 9.32
C CYS A 82 -2.35 11.19 7.82
N HIS A 83 -2.74 12.21 7.05
CA HIS A 83 -2.40 12.30 5.63
C HIS A 83 -0.88 12.36 5.41
N ALA A 84 -0.14 13.12 6.22
CA ALA A 84 1.31 13.19 6.16
C ALA A 84 1.96 11.82 6.42
N ILE A 85 1.48 11.07 7.43
CA ILE A 85 1.93 9.70 7.72
C ILE A 85 1.67 8.78 6.53
N ALA A 86 0.45 8.78 5.99
CA ALA A 86 0.09 7.94 4.85
C ALA A 86 0.94 8.27 3.61
N LYS A 87 1.10 9.57 3.29
CA LYS A 87 1.88 10.06 2.15
C LYS A 87 3.36 9.69 2.23
N THR A 88 3.92 9.64 3.43
CA THR A 88 5.35 9.33 3.66
C THR A 88 5.60 7.85 3.95
N GLY A 89 4.56 7.00 3.93
CA GLY A 89 4.68 5.56 4.18
C GLY A 89 5.10 5.22 5.62
N ARG A 90 4.88 6.11 6.59
CA ARG A 90 5.27 5.88 7.97
C ARG A 90 4.26 4.97 8.69
N PRO A 91 4.72 4.23 9.73
CA PRO A 91 3.83 3.42 10.54
C PRO A 91 2.73 4.26 11.21
N LEU A 92 1.49 3.76 11.25
CA LEU A 92 0.39 4.47 11.92
C LEU A 92 0.61 4.73 13.41
N LYS A 93 1.50 3.98 14.07
CA LYS A 93 1.92 4.25 15.46
C LYS A 93 2.61 5.60 15.63
N ASP A 94 3.22 6.13 14.57
CA ASP A 94 3.89 7.43 14.58
C ASP A 94 2.91 8.59 14.77
N PHE A 95 1.61 8.33 14.61
CA PHE A 95 0.57 9.32 14.85
C PHE A 95 0.57 9.86 16.29
N LEU A 96 0.88 9.01 17.27
CA LEU A 96 0.97 9.46 18.66
C LEU A 96 2.10 10.48 18.85
N TRP A 97 3.26 10.18 18.24
CA TRP A 97 4.39 11.10 18.24
C TRP A 97 4.08 12.43 17.53
N MET A 98 3.38 12.36 16.38
CA MET A 98 2.96 13.56 15.66
C MET A 98 1.97 14.42 16.47
N CYS A 99 1.03 13.79 17.20
CA CYS A 99 0.15 14.50 18.11
C CYS A 99 0.95 15.23 19.21
N SER A 100 1.98 14.60 19.79
CA SER A 100 2.85 15.26 20.76
C SER A 100 3.65 16.42 20.15
N LEU A 101 4.10 16.27 18.90
CA LEU A 101 4.78 17.34 18.17
C LEU A 101 3.84 18.50 17.88
N ASP A 102 2.59 18.22 17.50
CA ASP A 102 1.58 19.26 17.27
C ASP A 102 1.29 20.06 18.55
N ASP A 103 1.18 19.38 19.71
CA ASP A 103 1.05 20.04 21.02
C ASP A 103 2.25 20.96 21.33
N MET A 104 3.47 20.47 21.09
CA MET A 104 4.69 21.26 21.30
C MET A 104 4.76 22.51 20.42
N LYS A 105 4.15 22.44 19.23
CA LYS A 105 4.04 23.56 18.30
C LYS A 105 2.86 24.50 18.60
N GLY A 106 2.05 24.17 19.61
CA GLY A 106 0.84 24.92 19.95
C GLY A 106 -0.32 24.73 18.96
N VAL A 107 -0.32 23.66 18.16
CA VAL A 107 -1.41 23.32 17.26
C VAL A 107 -2.53 22.69 18.07
N ASP A 108 -3.71 23.29 18.05
CA ASP A 108 -4.88 22.73 18.75
C ASP A 108 -5.44 21.51 18.00
N ILE A 109 -5.21 20.32 18.57
CA ILE A 109 -5.75 19.05 18.09
C ILE A 109 -6.75 18.41 19.07
N GLY A 110 -7.08 19.09 20.17
CA GLY A 110 -7.91 18.57 21.25
C GLY A 110 -7.28 17.39 21.98
N GLN A 111 -8.04 16.74 22.86
CA GLN A 111 -7.56 15.62 23.71
C GLN A 111 -8.09 14.24 23.26
N VAL A 112 -8.96 14.20 22.26
CA VAL A 112 -9.60 12.99 21.74
C VAL A 112 -8.96 12.55 20.42
N PHE A 113 -9.12 11.27 20.09
CA PHE A 113 -8.67 10.69 18.81
C PHE A 113 -7.15 10.62 18.59
N ARG A 114 -6.36 10.64 19.66
CA ARG A 114 -4.90 10.58 19.64
C ARG A 114 -4.34 9.15 19.67
N THR A 115 -5.02 8.19 19.04
CA THR A 115 -4.63 6.77 19.08
C THR A 115 -4.31 6.24 17.68
N SER A 116 -3.51 5.17 17.60
CA SER A 116 -3.26 4.47 16.33
C SER A 116 -4.55 3.92 15.69
N LYS A 117 -5.57 3.59 16.52
CA LYS A 117 -6.89 3.19 16.04
C LYS A 117 -7.60 4.35 15.35
N SER A 118 -7.54 5.54 15.94
CA SER A 118 -8.09 6.77 15.32
C SER A 118 -7.36 7.11 14.03
N ALA A 119 -6.03 7.00 14.01
CA ALA A 119 -5.23 7.18 12.80
C ALA A 119 -5.67 6.26 11.67
N ARG A 120 -5.92 4.98 11.96
CA ARG A 120 -6.46 4.01 10.98
C ARG A 120 -7.81 4.46 10.43
N THR A 121 -8.69 4.93 11.31
CA THR A 121 -10.02 5.43 10.91
C THR A 121 -9.91 6.68 10.04
N PHE A 122 -9.04 7.63 10.38
CA PHE A 122 -8.80 8.82 9.57
C PHE A 122 -8.21 8.48 8.21
N THR A 123 -7.22 7.59 8.16
CA THR A 123 -6.62 7.11 6.90
C THR A 123 -7.67 6.42 6.03
N TYR A 124 -8.58 5.64 6.62
CA TYR A 124 -9.70 5.05 5.89
C TYR A 124 -10.59 6.11 5.24
N PHE A 125 -10.97 7.16 5.97
CA PHE A 125 -11.79 8.23 5.40
C PHE A 125 -11.05 9.05 4.33
N ILE A 126 -9.75 9.28 4.49
CA ILE A 126 -8.93 9.90 3.45
C ILE A 126 -8.99 9.06 2.17
N ALA A 127 -8.78 7.75 2.30
CA ALA A 127 -8.84 6.83 1.16
C ALA A 127 -10.24 6.81 0.50
N GLU A 128 -11.32 6.91 1.29
CA GLU A 128 -12.69 6.99 0.76
C GLU A 128 -12.94 8.27 -0.04
N VAL A 129 -12.40 9.41 0.38
CA VAL A 129 -12.48 10.66 -0.36
C VAL A 129 -11.72 10.56 -1.68
N GLU A 130 -10.50 10.00 -1.66
CA GLU A 130 -9.70 9.78 -2.86
C GLU A 130 -10.38 8.83 -3.86
N ARG A 131 -10.98 7.73 -3.37
CA ARG A 131 -11.75 6.79 -4.21
C ARG A 131 -12.96 7.46 -4.87
N ARG A 132 -13.66 8.28 -4.14
CA ARG A 132 -14.81 9.05 -4.65
C ARG A 132 -14.37 10.03 -5.73
N THR A 133 -13.29 10.76 -5.47
CA THR A 133 -12.68 11.68 -6.44
C THR A 133 -12.21 10.93 -7.70
N LEU A 134 -11.63 9.75 -7.52
CA LEU A 134 -11.21 8.90 -8.65
C LEU A 134 -12.41 8.44 -9.47
N ARG A 135 -13.48 7.99 -8.83
CA ARG A 135 -14.72 7.61 -9.50
C ARG A 135 -15.29 8.76 -10.35
N GLU A 136 -15.40 9.96 -9.78
CA GLU A 136 -15.87 11.15 -10.52
C GLU A 136 -15.00 11.49 -11.73
N LYS A 137 -13.68 11.29 -11.61
CA LYS A 137 -12.74 11.46 -12.73
C LYS A 137 -12.99 10.43 -13.83
N LEU A 138 -13.21 9.16 -13.47
CA LEU A 138 -13.52 8.08 -14.41
C LEU A 138 -14.89 8.25 -15.07
N GLU A 139 -15.90 8.73 -14.35
CA GLU A 139 -17.22 9.04 -14.91
C GLU A 139 -17.12 10.09 -16.03
N LYS A 140 -16.24 11.08 -15.85
CA LYS A 140 -15.98 12.15 -16.84
C LYS A 140 -15.00 11.75 -17.93
N SER A 141 -14.31 10.63 -17.81
CA SER A 141 -13.38 10.13 -18.82
C SER A 141 -14.13 9.37 -19.90
N GLN A 142 -13.67 9.49 -21.15
CA GLN A 142 -14.23 8.73 -22.27
C GLN A 142 -13.85 7.27 -22.20
N PHE A 143 -12.60 6.99 -21.85
CA PHE A 143 -12.03 5.65 -21.79
C PHE A 143 -11.14 5.49 -20.55
N PHE A 144 -10.99 4.25 -20.13
CA PHE A 144 -10.01 3.85 -19.11
C PHE A 144 -9.46 2.45 -19.42
N SER A 145 -8.31 2.16 -18.85
CA SER A 145 -7.71 0.83 -18.84
C SER A 145 -7.53 0.36 -17.39
N VAL A 146 -7.58 -0.93 -17.16
CA VAL A 146 -7.29 -1.55 -15.87
C VAL A 146 -5.90 -2.18 -15.96
N LEU A 147 -5.09 -1.99 -14.92
CA LEU A 147 -3.80 -2.66 -14.79
C LEU A 147 -3.83 -3.52 -13.54
N SER A 148 -3.27 -4.71 -13.64
CA SER A 148 -3.14 -5.65 -12.53
C SER A 148 -1.70 -6.12 -12.39
N ASP A 149 -1.22 -6.15 -11.13
CA ASP A 149 0.13 -6.58 -10.78
C ASP A 149 0.06 -7.49 -9.55
N GLY A 150 0.58 -8.71 -9.70
CA GLY A 150 0.59 -9.70 -8.62
C GLY A 150 1.75 -9.47 -7.66
N ILE A 151 1.45 -9.38 -6.37
CA ILE A 151 2.46 -9.26 -5.31
C ILE A 151 2.37 -10.42 -4.33
N ALA A 152 3.52 -10.86 -3.82
CA ALA A 152 3.57 -11.73 -2.65
C ALA A 152 3.30 -10.88 -1.40
N ALA A 153 2.09 -10.99 -0.84
CA ALA A 153 1.71 -10.22 0.35
C ALA A 153 2.34 -10.81 1.63
N SER A 154 2.55 -12.12 1.63
CA SER A 154 3.28 -12.86 2.68
C SER A 154 3.87 -14.14 2.08
N SER A 155 4.54 -14.97 2.89
CA SER A 155 5.05 -16.27 2.43
C SER A 155 3.94 -17.26 2.00
N VAL A 156 2.69 -16.98 2.32
CA VAL A 156 1.52 -17.87 2.11
C VAL A 156 0.43 -17.19 1.28
N GLU A 157 0.33 -15.85 1.31
CA GLU A 157 -0.74 -15.11 0.67
C GLU A 157 -0.23 -14.31 -0.53
N GLU A 158 -0.96 -14.39 -1.61
CA GLU A 158 -0.77 -13.57 -2.81
C GLU A 158 -1.87 -12.53 -2.91
N ALA A 159 -1.55 -11.39 -3.50
CA ALA A 159 -2.51 -10.33 -3.70
C ALA A 159 -2.33 -9.68 -5.07
N GLU A 160 -3.43 -9.20 -5.64
CA GLU A 160 -3.43 -8.39 -6.86
C GLU A 160 -3.60 -6.92 -6.51
N LEU A 161 -2.67 -6.11 -6.99
CA LEU A 161 -2.77 -4.67 -7.04
C LEU A 161 -3.58 -4.27 -8.27
N VAL A 162 -4.63 -3.49 -8.07
CA VAL A 162 -5.49 -3.03 -9.17
C VAL A 162 -5.34 -1.53 -9.34
N TYR A 163 -4.98 -1.12 -10.55
CA TYR A 163 -4.86 0.28 -10.95
C TYR A 163 -5.85 0.58 -12.08
N VAL A 164 -6.21 1.84 -12.19
CA VAL A 164 -6.89 2.37 -13.37
C VAL A 164 -6.04 3.46 -14.03
N GLN A 165 -5.99 3.42 -15.35
CA GLN A 165 -5.31 4.42 -16.16
C GLN A 165 -6.31 5.11 -17.07
N PHE A 166 -6.29 6.44 -17.11
CA PHE A 166 -7.19 7.25 -17.92
C PHE A 166 -6.52 8.55 -18.34
N ALA A 167 -7.01 9.16 -19.40
CA ALA A 167 -6.54 10.46 -19.88
C ALA A 167 -7.49 11.57 -19.48
N ARG A 168 -6.95 12.70 -18.99
CA ARG A 168 -7.71 13.90 -18.69
C ARG A 168 -6.87 15.14 -18.99
N ALA A 169 -7.45 16.10 -19.69
CA ALA A 169 -6.78 17.34 -20.10
C ALA A 169 -5.41 17.09 -20.77
N GLY A 170 -5.34 16.11 -21.67
CA GLY A 170 -4.12 15.74 -22.38
C GLY A 170 -3.04 15.03 -21.54
N ARG A 171 -3.34 14.68 -20.29
CA ARG A 171 -2.40 13.97 -19.40
C ARG A 171 -2.93 12.58 -19.05
N VAL A 172 -2.02 11.62 -19.01
CA VAL A 172 -2.31 10.26 -18.54
C VAL A 172 -2.19 10.23 -17.01
N HIS A 173 -3.22 9.69 -16.37
CA HIS A 173 -3.28 9.46 -14.93
C HIS A 173 -3.32 7.96 -14.68
N CYS A 174 -2.48 7.48 -13.78
CA CYS A 174 -2.49 6.11 -13.28
C CYS A 174 -2.70 6.17 -11.77
N GLN A 175 -3.77 5.56 -11.27
CA GLN A 175 -4.14 5.61 -9.85
C GLN A 175 -4.48 4.22 -9.33
N ILE A 176 -3.98 3.90 -8.12
CA ILE A 176 -4.32 2.66 -7.45
C ILE A 176 -5.78 2.68 -7.02
N VAL A 177 -6.49 1.59 -7.27
CA VAL A 177 -7.86 1.36 -6.80
C VAL A 177 -7.84 0.60 -5.48
N GLY A 178 -7.00 -0.42 -5.38
CA GLY A 178 -6.89 -1.22 -4.18
C GLY A 178 -6.04 -2.46 -4.36
N VAL A 179 -6.05 -3.27 -3.31
CA VAL A 179 -5.37 -4.57 -3.23
C VAL A 179 -6.40 -5.61 -2.84
N GLN A 180 -6.38 -6.75 -3.48
CA GLN A 180 -7.25 -7.89 -3.17
C GLN A 180 -6.42 -9.17 -3.06
N THR A 181 -6.57 -9.89 -1.96
CA THR A 181 -5.96 -11.22 -1.78
C THR A 181 -6.54 -12.21 -2.79
N VAL A 182 -5.70 -13.05 -3.35
CA VAL A 182 -6.03 -14.10 -4.32
C VAL A 182 -5.54 -15.44 -3.78
N GLU A 183 -6.45 -16.40 -3.67
CA GLU A 183 -6.10 -17.74 -3.16
C GLU A 183 -5.28 -18.57 -4.16
N LYS A 184 -5.50 -18.33 -5.45
CA LYS A 184 -4.81 -19.02 -6.55
C LYS A 184 -4.53 -18.07 -7.70
N LYS A 185 -3.39 -18.24 -8.37
CA LYS A 185 -3.02 -17.49 -9.58
C LYS A 185 -3.77 -17.95 -10.84
N GLU A 186 -5.03 -18.26 -10.72
CA GLU A 186 -5.87 -18.63 -11.86
C GLU A 186 -6.47 -17.38 -12.53
N PRO A 187 -6.61 -17.35 -13.86
CA PRO A 187 -7.12 -16.19 -14.60
C PRO A 187 -8.49 -15.71 -14.12
N ARG A 188 -9.39 -16.64 -13.82
CA ARG A 188 -10.72 -16.34 -13.31
C ARG A 188 -10.67 -15.72 -11.90
N ALA A 189 -9.76 -16.19 -11.05
CA ALA A 189 -9.57 -15.63 -9.70
C ALA A 189 -9.00 -14.20 -9.77
N ILE A 190 -8.05 -13.95 -10.67
CA ILE A 190 -7.47 -12.61 -10.93
C ILE A 190 -8.56 -11.68 -11.45
N LYS A 191 -9.32 -12.08 -12.48
CA LYS A 191 -10.46 -11.31 -13.00
C LYS A 191 -11.45 -10.96 -11.90
N HIS A 192 -11.84 -11.95 -11.09
CA HIS A 192 -12.77 -11.75 -9.98
C HIS A 192 -12.21 -10.78 -8.92
N ALA A 193 -10.92 -10.91 -8.57
CA ALA A 193 -10.26 -9.97 -7.65
C ALA A 193 -10.25 -8.53 -8.17
N MET A 194 -10.00 -8.33 -9.47
CA MET A 194 -10.09 -7.04 -10.12
C MET A 194 -11.52 -6.46 -10.06
N GLU A 195 -12.50 -7.24 -10.50
CA GLU A 195 -13.91 -6.81 -10.51
C GLU A 195 -14.39 -6.46 -9.10
N LYS A 196 -14.09 -7.31 -8.12
CA LYS A 196 -14.40 -7.06 -6.71
C LYS A 196 -13.74 -5.78 -6.19
N THR A 197 -12.50 -5.51 -6.57
CA THR A 197 -11.78 -4.29 -6.17
C THR A 197 -12.40 -3.05 -6.79
N LEU A 198 -12.75 -3.08 -8.07
CA LEU A 198 -13.43 -2.00 -8.79
C LEU A 198 -14.81 -1.74 -8.18
N GLU A 199 -15.59 -2.77 -7.94
CA GLU A 199 -16.93 -2.65 -7.37
C GLU A 199 -16.89 -2.12 -5.94
N ARG A 200 -16.06 -2.70 -5.08
CA ARG A 200 -15.96 -2.32 -3.66
C ARG A 200 -15.46 -0.90 -3.48
N ASN A 201 -14.43 -0.51 -4.22
CA ASN A 201 -13.71 0.74 -3.97
C ASN A 201 -14.23 1.91 -4.82
N LEU A 202 -14.73 1.64 -6.03
CA LEU A 202 -15.23 2.67 -6.94
C LEU A 202 -16.71 2.53 -7.26
N GLN A 203 -17.38 1.48 -6.75
CA GLN A 203 -18.74 1.12 -7.13
C GLN A 203 -18.89 0.95 -8.67
N LEU A 204 -17.83 0.49 -9.31
CA LEU A 204 -17.74 0.29 -10.74
C LEU A 204 -17.92 -1.20 -11.04
N ARG A 205 -18.99 -1.55 -11.75
CA ARG A 205 -19.27 -2.92 -12.20
C ARG A 205 -18.99 -3.03 -13.69
N LEU A 206 -18.05 -3.87 -14.09
CA LEU A 206 -17.73 -4.10 -15.50
C LEU A 206 -18.88 -4.79 -16.25
N SER A 207 -19.79 -5.46 -15.55
CA SER A 207 -21.04 -6.00 -16.12
C SER A 207 -22.03 -4.90 -16.53
N ASN A 208 -21.88 -3.67 -16.04
CA ASN A 208 -22.67 -2.52 -16.46
C ASN A 208 -22.17 -2.04 -17.83
N HIS A 209 -23.06 -1.98 -18.82
CA HIS A 209 -22.77 -1.60 -20.19
C HIS A 209 -22.05 -0.24 -20.34
N ASP A 210 -22.38 0.75 -19.51
CA ASP A 210 -21.77 2.08 -19.58
C ASP A 210 -20.30 2.07 -19.16
N TRP A 211 -19.94 1.25 -18.17
CA TRP A 211 -18.56 1.05 -17.75
C TRP A 211 -17.80 0.13 -18.70
N ALA A 212 -18.44 -0.95 -19.16
CA ALA A 212 -17.84 -1.86 -20.13
C ALA A 212 -17.41 -1.14 -21.40
N LYS A 213 -18.26 -0.26 -21.95
CA LYS A 213 -17.93 0.54 -23.14
C LYS A 213 -16.72 1.44 -22.99
N LYS A 214 -16.43 1.90 -21.78
CA LYS A 214 -15.28 2.76 -21.49
C LYS A 214 -13.99 1.97 -21.27
N LEU A 215 -14.07 0.66 -21.02
CA LEU A 215 -12.91 -0.19 -20.84
C LEU A 215 -12.25 -0.49 -22.18
N VAL A 216 -11.08 0.07 -22.42
CA VAL A 216 -10.35 -0.10 -23.70
C VAL A 216 -9.08 -0.93 -23.60
N GLY A 217 -8.55 -1.15 -22.40
CA GLY A 217 -7.30 -1.88 -22.24
C GLY A 217 -7.16 -2.60 -20.91
N PHE A 218 -6.38 -3.66 -20.93
CA PHE A 218 -5.94 -4.39 -19.76
C PHE A 218 -4.42 -4.52 -19.78
N GLY A 219 -3.75 -4.06 -18.72
CA GLY A 219 -2.29 -4.11 -18.57
C GLY A 219 -1.88 -5.09 -17.47
N SER A 220 -0.83 -5.88 -17.72
CA SER A 220 -0.27 -6.84 -16.76
C SER A 220 1.22 -7.02 -17.01
N ASP A 221 1.97 -7.43 -15.98
CA ASP A 221 3.38 -7.80 -16.06
C ASP A 221 3.59 -9.23 -16.61
N ARG A 222 2.53 -10.04 -16.63
CA ARG A 222 2.58 -11.44 -17.04
C ARG A 222 2.50 -11.58 -18.55
N ALA A 223 3.60 -12.06 -19.16
CA ALA A 223 3.67 -12.28 -20.60
C ALA A 223 3.07 -13.64 -21.00
N PRO A 224 2.48 -13.75 -22.22
CA PRO A 224 2.16 -15.04 -22.81
C PRO A 224 3.43 -15.88 -23.00
N GLY A 225 3.41 -17.16 -22.63
CA GLY A 225 4.53 -18.10 -22.84
C GLY A 225 5.61 -18.15 -21.76
N SER A 226 5.56 -17.32 -20.72
CA SER A 226 6.22 -17.60 -19.45
C SER A 226 5.31 -18.52 -18.63
N GLU A 227 5.79 -19.19 -17.57
CA GLU A 227 4.98 -20.07 -16.69
C GLU A 227 3.66 -19.44 -16.15
N GLY A 228 3.17 -18.38 -16.80
CA GLY A 228 2.00 -17.59 -16.55
C GLY A 228 1.26 -17.21 -17.82
N GLU A 229 0.69 -18.18 -18.54
CA GLU A 229 -0.29 -17.93 -19.63
C GLU A 229 -1.53 -17.16 -19.16
N ASN A 230 -1.65 -17.01 -17.84
CA ASN A 230 -2.84 -16.49 -17.15
C ASN A 230 -3.23 -15.05 -17.54
N SER A 231 -2.31 -14.19 -17.97
CA SER A 231 -2.69 -12.80 -18.32
C SER A 231 -3.30 -12.68 -19.72
N SER A 232 -2.93 -13.55 -20.65
CA SER A 232 -3.65 -13.66 -21.93
C SER A 232 -5.08 -14.14 -21.70
N GLU A 233 -5.27 -15.10 -20.79
CA GLU A 233 -6.57 -15.62 -20.44
C GLU A 233 -7.44 -14.60 -19.69
N VAL A 234 -6.85 -13.77 -18.79
CA VAL A 234 -7.59 -12.65 -18.17
C VAL A 234 -8.07 -11.66 -19.22
N ALA A 235 -7.23 -11.32 -20.20
CA ALA A 235 -7.63 -10.46 -21.30
C ALA A 235 -8.75 -11.09 -22.15
N LEU A 236 -8.72 -12.40 -22.40
CA LEU A 236 -9.79 -13.11 -23.10
C LEU A 236 -11.10 -13.08 -22.30
N LEU A 237 -11.03 -13.33 -20.97
CA LEU A 237 -12.19 -13.23 -20.10
C LEU A 237 -12.78 -11.82 -20.03
N LEU A 238 -11.95 -10.76 -20.17
CA LEU A 238 -12.44 -9.38 -20.25
C LEU A 238 -13.06 -9.07 -21.61
N ARG A 239 -12.59 -9.72 -22.69
CA ARG A 239 -13.20 -9.59 -24.02
C ARG A 239 -14.59 -10.20 -24.13
N GLU A 240 -14.93 -11.12 -23.25
CA GLU A 240 -16.32 -11.60 -23.11
C GLU A 240 -17.27 -10.47 -22.70
N ILE A 241 -16.76 -9.49 -21.91
CA ILE A 241 -17.53 -8.33 -21.45
C ILE A 241 -17.44 -7.20 -22.48
N GLN A 242 -16.23 -6.92 -22.97
CA GLN A 242 -15.95 -5.87 -23.95
C GLN A 242 -14.96 -6.38 -25.01
N PRO A 243 -15.46 -6.76 -26.21
CA PRO A 243 -14.62 -7.35 -27.28
C PRO A 243 -13.44 -6.48 -27.73
N GLY A 244 -13.55 -5.15 -27.58
CA GLY A 244 -12.52 -4.19 -27.97
C GLY A 244 -11.37 -4.01 -26.96
N VAL A 245 -11.33 -4.76 -25.86
CA VAL A 245 -10.24 -4.64 -24.86
C VAL A 245 -8.91 -5.08 -25.47
N LEU A 246 -7.93 -4.16 -25.42
CA LEU A 246 -6.56 -4.40 -25.87
C LEU A 246 -5.70 -4.86 -24.69
N PRO A 247 -5.09 -6.06 -24.75
CA PRO A 247 -4.09 -6.47 -23.78
C PRO A 247 -2.78 -5.73 -24.04
N VAL A 248 -2.20 -5.19 -22.97
CA VAL A 248 -0.89 -4.53 -22.99
C VAL A 248 -0.02 -5.16 -21.94
N TYR A 249 1.13 -5.68 -22.34
CA TYR A 249 2.07 -6.30 -21.42
C TYR A 249 3.17 -5.33 -21.03
N CYS A 250 3.66 -5.45 -19.81
CA CYS A 250 4.72 -4.61 -19.29
C CYS A 250 6.00 -4.77 -20.15
N PHE A 251 6.37 -3.75 -20.89
CA PHE A 251 7.54 -3.76 -21.76
C PHE A 251 8.84 -4.02 -20.97
N ALA A 252 8.97 -3.42 -19.79
CA ALA A 252 10.13 -3.62 -18.93
C ALA A 252 10.29 -5.09 -18.50
N HIS A 253 9.17 -5.77 -18.18
CA HIS A 253 9.18 -7.18 -17.85
C HIS A 253 9.55 -8.07 -19.05
N HIS A 254 9.00 -7.79 -20.22
CA HIS A 254 9.38 -8.47 -21.47
C HIS A 254 10.86 -8.32 -21.78
N LEU A 255 11.40 -7.12 -21.60
CA LEU A 255 12.82 -6.86 -21.79
C LEU A 255 13.67 -7.68 -20.80
N GLU A 256 13.27 -7.74 -19.55
CA GLU A 256 13.96 -8.58 -18.55
C GLU A 256 13.94 -10.07 -18.92
N LEU A 257 12.79 -10.59 -19.36
CA LEU A 257 12.69 -11.99 -19.81
C LEU A 257 13.58 -12.26 -21.03
N ALA A 258 13.60 -11.34 -22.00
CA ALA A 258 14.46 -11.45 -23.17
C ALA A 258 15.96 -11.48 -22.77
N TYR A 259 16.39 -10.61 -21.88
CA TYR A 259 17.75 -10.63 -21.33
C TYR A 259 18.03 -11.92 -20.56
N GLN A 260 17.11 -12.42 -19.75
CA GLN A 260 17.28 -13.70 -19.05
C GLN A 260 17.49 -14.86 -20.03
N ALA A 261 16.69 -14.90 -21.10
CA ALA A 261 16.82 -15.94 -22.12
C ALA A 261 18.17 -15.89 -22.83
N LEU A 262 18.67 -14.71 -23.17
CA LEU A 262 19.98 -14.51 -23.76
C LEU A 262 21.11 -14.94 -22.80
N PHE A 263 21.08 -14.44 -21.58
CA PHE A 263 22.15 -14.68 -20.62
C PHE A 263 22.24 -16.14 -20.12
N ARG A 264 21.10 -16.87 -20.07
CA ARG A 264 21.09 -18.30 -19.71
C ARG A 264 22.05 -19.15 -20.57
N ASN A 265 22.27 -18.76 -21.82
CA ASN A 265 23.12 -19.46 -22.77
C ASN A 265 24.61 -19.04 -22.70
N ILE A 266 24.96 -18.08 -21.83
CA ILE A 266 26.34 -17.59 -21.66
C ILE A 266 26.94 -18.24 -20.42
N PRO A 267 27.91 -19.17 -20.56
CA PRO A 267 28.56 -19.87 -19.42
C PRO A 267 29.14 -18.89 -18.40
N LEU A 268 29.81 -17.83 -18.87
CA LEU A 268 30.38 -16.80 -17.98
C LEU A 268 29.35 -16.13 -17.12
N TYR A 269 28.16 -15.82 -17.67
CA TYR A 269 27.07 -15.25 -16.91
C TYR A 269 26.61 -16.16 -15.77
N ASN A 270 26.46 -17.46 -16.03
CA ASN A 270 26.05 -18.42 -15.01
C ASN A 270 27.08 -18.48 -13.89
N HIS A 271 28.39 -18.54 -14.22
CA HIS A 271 29.44 -18.51 -13.22
C HIS A 271 29.42 -17.23 -12.38
N VAL A 272 29.25 -16.06 -12.99
CA VAL A 272 29.17 -14.79 -12.28
C VAL A 272 27.93 -14.74 -11.37
N LYS A 273 26.79 -15.20 -11.86
CA LYS A 273 25.54 -15.27 -11.06
C LYS A 273 25.72 -16.17 -9.85
N ASP A 274 26.29 -17.36 -10.04
CA ASP A 274 26.53 -18.32 -8.96
C ASP A 274 27.53 -17.77 -7.94
N LEU A 275 28.58 -17.09 -8.40
CA LEU A 275 29.52 -16.39 -7.54
C LEU A 275 28.83 -15.33 -6.67
N LEU A 276 28.08 -14.43 -7.28
CA LEU A 276 27.37 -13.36 -6.56
C LEU A 276 26.36 -13.91 -5.54
N HIS A 277 25.66 -14.99 -5.90
CA HIS A 277 24.74 -15.66 -5.00
C HIS A 277 25.46 -16.30 -3.81
N SER A 278 26.55 -17.00 -4.06
CA SER A 278 27.37 -17.63 -3.03
C SER A 278 27.99 -16.61 -2.10
N MET A 279 28.52 -15.50 -2.66
CA MET A 279 29.03 -14.36 -1.87
C MET A 279 27.97 -13.74 -0.99
N TYR A 280 26.77 -13.51 -1.54
CA TYR A 280 25.68 -13.00 -0.74
C TYR A 280 25.35 -13.92 0.43
N ARG A 281 25.17 -15.23 0.20
CA ARG A 281 24.86 -16.21 1.25
C ARG A 281 25.96 -16.28 2.29
N PHE A 282 27.23 -16.33 1.89
CA PHE A 282 28.38 -16.41 2.80
C PHE A 282 28.37 -15.29 3.84
N TYR A 283 28.07 -14.05 3.42
CA TYR A 283 28.04 -12.90 4.33
C TYR A 283 26.68 -12.65 4.98
N HIS A 284 25.59 -13.11 4.36
CA HIS A 284 24.24 -12.94 4.89
C HIS A 284 23.96 -13.93 6.02
N ASP A 285 24.33 -15.20 5.82
CA ASP A 285 24.00 -16.30 6.72
C ASP A 285 24.91 -16.35 7.96
N SER A 286 26.08 -15.67 7.91
CA SER A 286 27.04 -15.63 9.02
C SER A 286 27.31 -14.20 9.52
N PRO A 287 26.81 -13.83 10.72
CA PRO A 287 27.15 -12.56 11.36
C PRO A 287 28.66 -12.37 11.59
N ALA A 288 29.39 -13.47 11.83
CA ALA A 288 30.86 -13.44 12.02
C ALA A 288 31.56 -13.02 10.74
N HIS A 289 31.25 -13.63 9.59
CA HIS A 289 31.83 -13.26 8.29
C HIS A 289 31.47 -11.82 7.92
N ARG A 290 30.24 -11.42 8.18
CA ARG A 290 29.81 -10.03 7.95
C ARG A 290 30.61 -9.02 8.78
N SER A 291 30.85 -9.32 10.06
CA SER A 291 31.67 -8.48 10.95
C SER A 291 33.12 -8.43 10.49
N ALA A 292 33.69 -9.57 10.09
CA ALA A 292 35.05 -9.66 9.58
C ALA A 292 35.23 -8.83 8.29
N LEU A 293 34.26 -8.90 7.36
CA LEU A 293 34.27 -8.07 6.16
C LEU A 293 34.20 -6.57 6.48
N LEU A 294 33.36 -6.16 7.43
CA LEU A 294 33.29 -4.76 7.87
C LEU A 294 34.63 -4.29 8.47
N THR A 295 35.33 -5.17 9.20
CA THR A 295 36.70 -4.90 9.73
C THR A 295 37.69 -4.72 8.59
N ALA A 296 37.65 -5.59 7.56
CA ALA A 296 38.48 -5.44 6.38
C ALA A 296 38.28 -4.12 5.63
N PHE A 297 36.98 -3.70 5.46
CA PHE A 297 36.67 -2.38 4.89
C PHE A 297 37.29 -1.24 5.70
N LYS A 298 37.21 -1.30 7.04
CA LYS A 298 37.82 -0.30 7.91
C LYS A 298 39.36 -0.26 7.78
N GLY A 299 39.99 -1.45 7.77
CA GLY A 299 41.42 -1.56 7.63
C GLY A 299 41.98 -1.01 6.29
N LEU A 300 41.19 -1.13 5.22
CA LEU A 300 41.50 -0.58 3.89
C LEU A 300 41.02 0.85 3.68
N HIS A 301 40.42 1.50 4.67
CA HIS A 301 39.79 2.83 4.55
C HIS A 301 38.76 2.94 3.42
N LEU A 302 38.04 1.84 3.11
CA LEU A 302 37.02 1.79 2.08
C LEU A 302 35.62 1.99 2.67
N ARG A 303 34.71 2.55 1.87
CA ARG A 303 33.30 2.60 2.22
C ARG A 303 32.71 1.20 2.13
N PRO A 304 31.96 0.72 3.15
CA PRO A 304 31.35 -0.59 3.12
C PRO A 304 30.42 -0.78 1.93
N ALA A 305 30.65 -1.83 1.14
CA ALA A 305 29.83 -2.27 0.02
C ALA A 305 29.56 -3.77 0.18
N MET A 306 28.49 -4.11 0.91
CA MET A 306 28.15 -5.49 1.21
C MET A 306 27.60 -6.20 -0.03
N PRO A 307 27.97 -7.49 -0.25
CA PRO A 307 27.33 -8.30 -1.29
C PRO A 307 25.82 -8.29 -1.16
N SER A 308 25.11 -8.09 -2.26
CA SER A 308 23.67 -8.04 -2.32
C SER A 308 23.08 -9.17 -3.16
N GLN A 309 21.85 -9.54 -2.86
CA GLN A 309 21.16 -10.63 -3.54
C GLN A 309 20.82 -10.26 -4.99
N VAL A 310 21.06 -11.21 -5.90
CA VAL A 310 20.56 -11.16 -7.28
C VAL A 310 19.22 -11.88 -7.31
N SER A 311 18.15 -11.18 -6.98
CA SER A 311 16.80 -11.79 -6.93
C SER A 311 15.70 -10.76 -7.18
N GLY A 312 14.49 -11.27 -7.45
CA GLY A 312 13.29 -10.49 -7.58
C GLY A 312 12.82 -10.31 -9.01
N GLN A 313 11.65 -9.68 -9.16
CA GLN A 313 11.02 -9.38 -10.45
C GLN A 313 11.86 -8.44 -11.33
N ARG A 314 12.76 -7.65 -10.72
CA ARG A 314 13.70 -6.73 -11.39
C ARG A 314 15.13 -7.21 -11.27
N TRP A 315 15.37 -8.45 -11.71
CA TRP A 315 16.67 -9.12 -11.55
C TRP A 315 17.82 -8.39 -12.25
N LEU A 316 17.58 -7.70 -13.36
CA LEU A 316 18.62 -6.94 -14.08
C LEU A 316 19.18 -5.81 -13.22
N GLN A 317 18.31 -5.07 -12.51
CA GLN A 317 18.74 -4.06 -11.55
C GLN A 317 19.43 -4.69 -10.33
N GLY A 318 18.93 -5.83 -9.85
CA GLY A 318 19.54 -6.61 -8.78
C GLY A 318 20.93 -7.10 -9.16
N LEU A 319 21.11 -7.62 -10.38
CA LEU A 319 22.39 -8.04 -10.92
C LEU A 319 23.38 -6.88 -11.00
N GLN A 320 22.95 -5.74 -11.55
CA GLN A 320 23.79 -4.54 -11.63
C GLN A 320 24.26 -4.08 -10.25
N ALA A 321 23.35 -4.00 -9.29
CA ALA A 321 23.68 -3.60 -7.92
C ALA A 321 24.64 -4.60 -7.25
N ALA A 322 24.40 -5.91 -7.43
CA ALA A 322 25.27 -6.96 -6.89
C ALA A 322 26.68 -6.91 -7.48
N LEU A 323 26.79 -6.73 -8.80
CA LEU A 323 28.07 -6.54 -9.48
C LEU A 323 28.81 -5.30 -8.99
N GLN A 324 28.12 -4.16 -8.90
CA GLN A 324 28.72 -2.93 -8.39
C GLN A 324 29.20 -3.05 -6.95
N ASN A 325 28.41 -3.67 -6.07
CA ASN A 325 28.80 -3.90 -4.69
C ASN A 325 29.97 -4.87 -4.59
N PHE A 326 29.96 -5.94 -5.38
CA PHE A 326 31.08 -6.89 -5.45
C PHE A 326 32.38 -6.21 -5.91
N LEU A 327 32.33 -5.45 -7.01
CA LEU A 327 33.52 -4.76 -7.53
C LEU A 327 34.05 -3.69 -6.55
N LYS A 328 33.18 -2.91 -5.92
CA LYS A 328 33.57 -1.92 -4.89
C LYS A 328 34.14 -2.60 -3.64
N GLY A 329 33.59 -3.76 -3.27
CA GLY A 329 34.00 -4.53 -2.09
C GLY A 329 35.15 -5.47 -2.33
N TYR A 330 35.55 -5.68 -3.58
CA TYR A 330 36.51 -6.73 -3.98
C TYR A 330 37.78 -6.76 -3.14
N PRO A 331 38.52 -5.66 -2.92
CA PRO A 331 39.75 -5.68 -2.10
C PRO A 331 39.48 -6.16 -0.66
N ALA A 332 38.42 -5.73 -0.04
CA ALA A 332 38.04 -6.12 1.33
C ALA A 332 37.60 -7.59 1.40
N ILE A 333 36.86 -8.04 0.37
CA ILE A 333 36.43 -9.44 0.23
C ILE A 333 37.64 -10.37 0.10
N VAL A 334 38.57 -10.03 -0.77
CA VAL A 334 39.83 -10.84 -0.95
C VAL A 334 40.61 -10.89 0.36
N GLN A 335 40.84 -9.76 1.01
CA GLN A 335 41.56 -9.70 2.28
C GLN A 335 40.88 -10.57 3.36
N GLN A 336 39.55 -10.51 3.47
CA GLN A 336 38.81 -11.28 4.46
C GLN A 336 38.83 -12.78 4.13
N LEU A 337 38.67 -13.18 2.86
CA LEU A 337 38.66 -14.58 2.44
C LEU A 337 40.03 -15.27 2.65
N HIS A 338 41.13 -14.54 2.60
CA HIS A 338 42.45 -15.08 2.97
C HIS A 338 42.53 -15.54 4.44
N SER A 339 41.67 -15.01 5.33
CA SER A 339 41.62 -15.41 6.73
C SER A 339 40.63 -16.55 7.02
N VAL A 340 39.89 -17.01 6.01
CA VAL A 340 38.85 -18.06 6.14
C VAL A 340 39.43 -19.44 5.79
N SER A 341 38.97 -20.47 6.49
CA SER A 341 39.41 -21.85 6.21
C SER A 341 38.95 -22.33 4.83
N ASP A 342 39.77 -23.19 4.20
CA ASP A 342 39.45 -23.77 2.89
C ASP A 342 38.11 -24.55 2.90
N PHE A 343 37.81 -25.20 4.03
CA PHE A 343 36.55 -25.93 4.20
C PHE A 343 35.31 -25.02 4.13
N GLU A 344 35.33 -23.86 4.80
CA GLU A 344 34.23 -22.89 4.76
C GLU A 344 34.06 -22.31 3.36
N ILE A 345 35.16 -21.97 2.69
CA ILE A 345 35.13 -21.51 1.30
C ILE A 345 34.55 -22.60 0.39
N TRP A 346 34.96 -23.85 0.56
CA TRP A 346 34.45 -24.97 -0.23
C TRP A 346 32.93 -25.17 0.01
N TYR A 347 32.46 -25.10 1.25
CA TYR A 347 31.07 -25.30 1.61
C TYR A 347 30.16 -24.27 0.93
N TYR A 348 30.53 -22.99 0.95
CA TYR A 348 29.71 -21.93 0.38
C TYR A 348 29.85 -21.80 -1.14
N PHE A 349 31.02 -22.00 -1.67
CA PHE A 349 31.31 -21.75 -3.10
C PHE A 349 31.28 -23.00 -3.97
N ARG A 350 31.28 -24.21 -3.37
CA ARG A 350 31.27 -25.53 -4.05
C ARG A 350 32.31 -25.70 -5.18
N PHE A 351 33.35 -24.86 -5.24
CA PHE A 351 34.31 -24.83 -6.32
C PHE A 351 35.73 -24.79 -5.78
N SER A 352 36.37 -25.95 -5.65
CA SER A 352 37.81 -26.03 -5.38
C SER A 352 38.67 -25.40 -6.49
N GLU A 353 38.16 -25.34 -7.72
CA GLU A 353 38.83 -24.69 -8.85
C GLU A 353 38.72 -23.15 -8.83
N PHE A 354 37.75 -22.59 -8.14
CA PHE A 354 37.52 -21.15 -8.12
C PHE A 354 38.65 -20.40 -7.42
N LYS A 355 39.17 -20.93 -6.30
CA LYS A 355 40.29 -20.36 -5.56
C LYS A 355 41.56 -20.34 -6.44
N LYS A 356 41.81 -21.39 -7.19
CA LYS A 356 42.98 -21.50 -8.10
C LYS A 356 42.90 -20.60 -9.33
N LYS A 357 41.71 -20.28 -9.81
CA LYS A 357 41.51 -19.54 -11.08
C LYS A 357 41.34 -18.04 -10.92
N TYR A 358 40.88 -17.56 -9.76
CA TYR A 358 40.52 -16.16 -9.55
C TYR A 358 41.12 -15.47 -8.32
N PHE A 359 41.84 -16.24 -7.45
CA PHE A 359 42.44 -15.71 -6.23
C PHE A 359 43.95 -16.03 -6.09
N TYR A 360 44.53 -16.65 -7.06
CA TYR A 360 45.95 -16.77 -7.32
C TYR A 360 46.15 -16.22 -8.75
#